data_ffcc5e8c31cc1efb7392e108b9a3a96b
#
_entry.id   ffcc5e8c31cc1efb7392e108b9a3a96b
#
_cell.length_a   1.000
_cell.length_b   1.000
_cell.length_c   1.000
_cell.angle_alpha   90.00
_cell.angle_beta   90.00
_cell.angle_gamma   90.00
#
_symmetry.space_group_name_H-M   'P 1'
#
loop_
_entity.id
_entity.type
_entity.pdbx_description
1 polymer ?
#
loop_
_entity_poly.entity_id
_entity_poly.type
_entity_poly.pdbx_seq_one_letter_code
_entity_poly.pdbx_strand_id
1 'polypeptide(L)'
;MAILALHGGAGGDGPWRGMTALDPQRLACMERILHDLGPRLEAGEINALEAVTLAVESMEDEPLYNAGRGSVLAADERVYMDASIMQGSDQAAGSVVNVESTRHPIRAAHLLLKEGWPVMLNAAAADAFAEKNGLEQVDLDWLKTDLRQAQWAKWHNEKSRPGSTDEDDEAVLDHDLGEAEGMGTVGAVALDSSGNLAAATSTGGMTGKPIGRIGDTPIIGAGTWCDASVAVSCTGVGEAFIRTCAAHEVAVQLRNDSGNLAKACDTVLEMVKPMGGRGGIIAISKSGEVALPFQTMLMYRGLWRAGRITTGIGNEEYSSKPTTLGQNAGLP
;
A
#
# COMPACT_ATOMS: atom_id res chain seq x y z
N MET A 1 -14.40 8.06 17.49
CA MET A 1 -14.54 8.30 16.04
C MET A 1 -13.51 7.40 15.36
N ALA A 2 -13.96 6.51 14.49
CA ALA A 2 -13.09 5.63 13.75
C ALA A 2 -12.82 6.18 12.35
N ILE A 3 -11.64 5.89 11.79
CA ILE A 3 -11.24 6.31 10.44
C ILE A 3 -10.41 5.20 9.81
N LEU A 4 -10.66 4.89 8.55
CA LEU A 4 -9.85 3.97 7.75
C LEU A 4 -9.53 4.64 6.41
N ALA A 5 -8.24 4.76 6.08
CA ALA A 5 -7.80 5.25 4.80
C ALA A 5 -6.94 4.21 4.08
N LEU A 6 -7.10 4.13 2.75
CA LEU A 6 -6.44 3.17 1.87
C LEU A 6 -5.72 3.90 0.74
N HIS A 7 -4.62 3.33 0.26
CA HIS A 7 -4.09 3.63 -1.07
C HIS A 7 -3.87 2.34 -1.88
N GLY A 8 -4.05 2.44 -3.17
CA GLY A 8 -3.80 1.37 -4.15
C GLY A 8 -2.61 1.68 -5.05
N GLY A 9 -1.73 2.59 -4.63
CA GLY A 9 -0.54 2.98 -5.36
C GLY A 9 -0.60 4.37 -5.98
N ALA A 10 0.57 4.94 -6.20
CA ALA A 10 0.80 6.22 -6.86
C ALA A 10 1.71 6.04 -8.08
N GLY A 11 1.45 6.78 -9.17
CA GLY A 11 2.23 6.71 -10.41
C GLY A 11 1.61 7.48 -11.57
N GLY A 12 1.93 7.05 -12.81
CA GLY A 12 1.44 7.67 -14.04
C GLY A 12 2.11 9.01 -14.32
N ASP A 13 3.25 9.01 -15.03
CA ASP A 13 3.90 10.25 -15.46
C ASP A 13 3.49 10.69 -16.86
N GLY A 14 2.77 9.82 -17.55
CA GLY A 14 2.13 10.19 -18.81
C GLY A 14 0.97 11.16 -18.59
N PRO A 15 0.52 11.85 -19.61
CA PRO A 15 -0.67 12.68 -19.50
C PRO A 15 -1.88 11.78 -19.19
N TRP A 16 -2.26 11.70 -17.92
CA TRP A 16 -3.50 11.03 -17.53
C TRP A 16 -4.68 11.77 -18.16
N ARG A 17 -5.43 11.06 -18.99
CA ARG A 17 -6.50 11.64 -19.80
C ARG A 17 -7.88 11.21 -19.33
N GLY A 18 -8.01 10.74 -18.10
CA GLY A 18 -9.25 10.24 -17.52
C GLY A 18 -9.16 8.79 -17.08
N MET A 19 -10.29 8.23 -16.62
CA MET A 19 -10.36 6.86 -16.12
C MET A 19 -10.15 5.84 -17.23
N THR A 20 -9.34 4.83 -16.94
CA THR A 20 -9.17 3.65 -17.80
C THR A 20 -10.28 2.63 -17.55
N ALA A 21 -10.37 1.59 -18.38
CA ALA A 21 -11.37 0.54 -18.22
C ALA A 21 -11.24 -0.25 -16.88
N LEU A 22 -10.06 -0.26 -16.28
CA LEU A 22 -9.79 -0.96 -15.01
C LEU A 22 -10.05 -0.10 -13.76
N ASP A 23 -10.00 1.22 -13.87
CA ASP A 23 -10.13 2.13 -12.74
C ASP A 23 -11.45 2.01 -11.98
N PRO A 24 -12.62 1.86 -12.65
CA PRO A 24 -13.86 1.61 -11.94
C PRO A 24 -13.85 0.33 -11.10
N GLN A 25 -13.16 -0.72 -11.56
CA GLN A 25 -13.04 -1.99 -10.82
C GLN A 25 -12.15 -1.82 -9.57
N ARG A 26 -11.06 -1.06 -9.68
CA ARG A 26 -10.18 -0.72 -8.56
C ARG A 26 -10.90 0.10 -7.50
N LEU A 27 -11.61 1.16 -7.93
CA LEU A 27 -12.42 1.96 -7.00
C LEU A 27 -13.52 1.13 -6.34
N ALA A 28 -14.20 0.27 -7.09
CA ALA A 28 -15.22 -0.62 -6.54
C ALA A 28 -14.64 -1.61 -5.52
N CYS A 29 -13.40 -2.08 -5.73
CA CYS A 29 -12.69 -2.89 -4.73
C CYS A 29 -12.44 -2.10 -3.45
N MET A 30 -11.89 -0.88 -3.53
CA MET A 30 -11.69 -0.02 -2.37
C MET A 30 -13.00 0.26 -1.63
N GLU A 31 -14.06 0.55 -2.37
CA GLU A 31 -15.39 0.81 -1.78
C GLU A 31 -15.92 -0.42 -1.03
N ARG A 32 -15.78 -1.63 -1.59
CA ARG A 32 -16.16 -2.89 -0.90
C ARG A 32 -15.40 -3.06 0.41
N ILE A 33 -14.08 -2.86 0.40
CA ILE A 33 -13.23 -2.97 1.60
C ILE A 33 -13.68 -1.97 2.66
N LEU A 34 -13.85 -0.71 2.28
CA LEU A 34 -14.27 0.35 3.19
C LEU A 34 -15.70 0.14 3.72
N HIS A 35 -16.57 -0.43 2.89
CA HIS A 35 -17.96 -0.73 3.24
C HIS A 35 -18.06 -1.87 4.27
N ASP A 36 -17.19 -2.87 4.16
CA ASP A 36 -17.11 -3.97 5.13
C ASP A 36 -16.43 -3.53 6.42
N LEU A 37 -15.23 -2.96 6.32
CA LEU A 37 -14.38 -2.75 7.48
C LEU A 37 -14.71 -1.47 8.27
N GLY A 38 -15.16 -0.41 7.60
CA GLY A 38 -15.43 0.87 8.24
C GLY A 38 -16.47 0.79 9.37
N PRO A 39 -17.66 0.22 9.14
CA PRO A 39 -18.68 0.05 10.19
C PRO A 39 -18.20 -0.84 11.34
N ARG A 40 -17.47 -1.92 11.05
CA ARG A 40 -16.92 -2.84 12.06
C ARG A 40 -15.87 -2.17 12.94
N LEU A 41 -15.03 -1.32 12.34
CA LEU A 41 -14.05 -0.51 13.06
C LEU A 41 -14.72 0.54 13.96
N GLU A 42 -15.81 1.16 13.50
CA GLU A 42 -16.57 2.12 14.30
C GLU A 42 -17.32 1.46 15.45
N ALA A 43 -17.91 0.30 15.21
CA ALA A 43 -18.60 -0.50 16.22
C ALA A 43 -17.64 -1.10 17.25
N GLY A 44 -16.32 -1.10 17.00
CA GLY A 44 -15.32 -1.74 17.84
C GLY A 44 -15.31 -3.28 17.74
N GLU A 45 -15.89 -3.82 16.66
CA GLU A 45 -15.83 -5.26 16.35
C GLU A 45 -14.43 -5.70 15.93
N ILE A 46 -13.69 -4.77 15.30
CA ILE A 46 -12.27 -4.90 14.97
C ILE A 46 -11.51 -3.66 15.45
N ASN A 47 -10.26 -3.84 15.85
CA ASN A 47 -9.36 -2.74 16.21
C ASN A 47 -8.60 -2.20 14.99
N ALA A 48 -7.80 -1.13 15.17
CA ALA A 48 -7.04 -0.51 14.10
C ALA A 48 -6.07 -1.49 13.41
N LEU A 49 -5.37 -2.33 14.18
CA LEU A 49 -4.42 -3.32 13.66
C LEU A 49 -5.10 -4.39 12.80
N GLU A 50 -6.25 -4.88 13.25
CA GLU A 50 -7.08 -5.83 12.48
C GLU A 50 -7.62 -5.18 11.21
N ALA A 51 -8.08 -3.93 11.29
CA ALA A 51 -8.64 -3.22 10.14
C ALA A 51 -7.60 -3.03 9.02
N VAL A 52 -6.37 -2.57 9.35
CA VAL A 52 -5.32 -2.42 8.33
C VAL A 52 -4.84 -3.76 7.78
N THR A 53 -4.80 -4.81 8.61
CA THR A 53 -4.45 -6.16 8.16
C THR A 53 -5.45 -6.69 7.15
N LEU A 54 -6.75 -6.66 7.48
CA LEU A 54 -7.84 -7.13 6.62
C LEU A 54 -7.95 -6.31 5.33
N ALA A 55 -7.73 -5.00 5.42
CA ALA A 55 -7.76 -4.13 4.25
C ALA A 55 -6.64 -4.46 3.26
N VAL A 56 -5.40 -4.61 3.74
CA VAL A 56 -4.25 -4.95 2.88
C VAL A 56 -4.38 -6.37 2.36
N GLU A 57 -4.80 -7.34 3.17
CA GLU A 57 -5.07 -8.72 2.75
C GLU A 57 -6.11 -8.77 1.61
N SER A 58 -7.20 -8.00 1.71
CA SER A 58 -8.20 -7.91 0.65
C SER A 58 -7.64 -7.32 -0.65
N MET A 59 -6.67 -6.40 -0.55
CA MET A 59 -5.97 -5.85 -1.71
C MET A 59 -4.91 -6.81 -2.27
N GLU A 60 -4.30 -7.66 -1.43
CA GLU A 60 -3.39 -8.73 -1.88
C GLU A 60 -4.12 -9.84 -2.65
N ASP A 61 -5.40 -10.08 -2.39
CA ASP A 61 -6.24 -11.00 -3.17
C ASP A 61 -6.72 -10.42 -4.51
N GLU A 62 -6.71 -9.09 -4.66
CA GLU A 62 -7.22 -8.42 -5.86
C GLU A 62 -6.13 -8.29 -6.94
N PRO A 63 -6.23 -9.00 -8.08
CA PRO A 63 -5.17 -9.03 -9.10
C PRO A 63 -4.92 -7.67 -9.79
N LEU A 64 -5.75 -6.68 -9.55
CA LEU A 64 -5.60 -5.35 -10.11
C LEU A 64 -4.59 -4.48 -9.36
N TYR A 65 -4.17 -4.86 -8.14
CA TYR A 65 -3.18 -4.14 -7.34
C TYR A 65 -1.81 -4.81 -7.41
N ASN A 66 -0.75 -4.06 -7.15
CA ASN A 66 0.61 -4.56 -7.10
C ASN A 66 0.96 -5.03 -5.67
N ALA A 67 0.29 -6.06 -5.22
CA ALA A 67 0.53 -6.75 -3.95
C ALA A 67 -0.09 -8.14 -4.02
N GLY A 68 0.45 -9.12 -3.30
CA GLY A 68 -0.08 -10.48 -3.32
C GLY A 68 -0.20 -11.03 -4.74
N ARG A 69 -1.40 -11.47 -5.13
CA ARG A 69 -1.69 -12.06 -6.44
C ARG A 69 -1.45 -11.13 -7.63
N GLY A 70 -1.52 -9.82 -7.44
CA GLY A 70 -1.32 -8.85 -8.51
C GLY A 70 0.09 -8.27 -8.56
N SER A 71 1.04 -8.86 -7.84
CA SER A 71 2.43 -8.39 -7.79
C SER A 71 3.10 -8.40 -9.16
N VAL A 72 3.91 -7.37 -9.42
CA VAL A 72 4.72 -7.26 -10.62
C VAL A 72 5.84 -8.29 -10.65
N LEU A 73 6.37 -8.57 -11.85
CA LEU A 73 7.45 -9.51 -12.06
C LEU A 73 8.81 -8.81 -12.02
N ALA A 74 9.77 -9.43 -11.35
CA ALA A 74 11.18 -9.03 -11.33
C ALA A 74 11.87 -9.36 -12.66
N ALA A 75 13.14 -8.98 -12.79
CA ALA A 75 13.91 -9.17 -14.03
C ALA A 75 14.00 -10.64 -14.49
N ASP A 76 13.92 -11.58 -13.56
CA ASP A 76 13.93 -13.04 -13.80
C ASP A 76 12.53 -13.66 -13.99
N GLU A 77 11.51 -12.82 -14.20
CA GLU A 77 10.11 -13.24 -14.37
C GLU A 77 9.50 -13.93 -13.13
N ARG A 78 10.04 -13.68 -11.93
CA ARG A 78 9.50 -14.19 -10.66
C ARG A 78 8.83 -13.08 -9.87
N VAL A 79 7.99 -13.47 -8.92
CA VAL A 79 7.35 -12.56 -7.95
C VAL A 79 8.14 -12.59 -6.65
N TYR A 80 8.46 -11.41 -6.14
CA TYR A 80 9.06 -11.19 -4.83
C TYR A 80 8.26 -10.10 -4.12
N MET A 81 7.63 -10.45 -3.01
CA MET A 81 6.69 -9.57 -2.29
C MET A 81 7.27 -9.08 -0.97
N ASP A 82 6.93 -7.87 -0.62
CA ASP A 82 7.33 -7.23 0.63
C ASP A 82 6.09 -6.74 1.36
N ALA A 83 6.06 -6.84 2.70
CA ALA A 83 5.00 -6.27 3.51
C ALA A 83 5.51 -5.85 4.88
N SER A 84 4.89 -4.82 5.45
CA SER A 84 5.13 -4.41 6.84
C SER A 84 3.86 -3.88 7.50
N ILE A 85 3.85 -4.00 8.82
CA ILE A 85 2.75 -3.53 9.67
C ILE A 85 3.30 -2.99 10.99
N MET A 86 2.64 -1.97 11.51
CA MET A 86 3.02 -1.35 12.78
C MET A 86 1.80 -0.84 13.54
N GLN A 87 1.80 -0.99 14.87
CA GLN A 87 0.79 -0.40 15.74
C GLN A 87 1.37 0.74 16.59
N GLY A 88 0.54 1.76 16.87
CA GLY A 88 1.01 3.00 17.48
C GLY A 88 1.11 2.97 19.00
N SER A 89 0.45 2.03 19.69
CA SER A 89 0.38 1.99 21.16
C SER A 89 1.72 1.70 21.83
N ASP A 90 2.53 0.84 21.23
CA ASP A 90 3.81 0.35 21.73
C ASP A 90 4.90 0.27 20.67
N GLN A 91 4.57 0.74 19.44
CA GLN A 91 5.44 0.68 18.26
C GLN A 91 5.84 -0.75 17.87
N ALA A 92 5.07 -1.77 18.28
CA ALA A 92 5.28 -3.12 17.80
C ALA A 92 5.14 -3.15 16.28
N ALA A 93 6.06 -3.85 15.63
CA ALA A 93 6.16 -3.92 14.17
C ALA A 93 6.52 -5.32 13.70
N GLY A 94 6.14 -5.64 12.47
CA GLY A 94 6.53 -6.85 11.77
C GLY A 94 6.71 -6.59 10.29
N SER A 95 7.66 -7.27 9.68
CA SER A 95 8.00 -7.09 8.27
C SER A 95 8.47 -8.38 7.63
N VAL A 96 8.08 -8.60 6.37
CA VAL A 96 8.59 -9.68 5.52
C VAL A 96 9.08 -9.12 4.20
N VAL A 97 10.16 -9.71 3.69
CA VAL A 97 10.89 -9.20 2.54
C VAL A 97 11.15 -10.32 1.54
N ASN A 98 10.93 -10.06 0.25
CA ASN A 98 11.18 -11.02 -0.83
C ASN A 98 10.52 -12.38 -0.60
N VAL A 99 9.29 -12.43 -0.08
CA VAL A 99 8.52 -13.69 0.02
C VAL A 99 8.00 -14.10 -1.36
N GLU A 100 7.99 -15.41 -1.62
CA GLU A 100 7.71 -15.96 -2.95
C GLU A 100 6.48 -16.86 -2.98
N SER A 101 6.07 -17.42 -1.83
CA SER A 101 5.00 -18.42 -1.76
C SER A 101 3.91 -18.11 -0.76
N THR A 102 4.10 -17.17 0.16
CA THR A 102 3.09 -16.77 1.12
C THR A 102 1.97 -15.99 0.43
N ARG A 103 0.74 -16.53 0.45
CA ARG A 103 -0.41 -15.92 -0.23
C ARG A 103 -0.66 -14.47 0.21
N HIS A 104 -0.59 -14.24 1.53
CA HIS A 104 -0.82 -12.92 2.13
C HIS A 104 0.41 -12.48 2.94
N PRO A 105 1.39 -11.80 2.32
CA PRO A 105 2.56 -11.28 3.01
C PRO A 105 2.24 -10.46 4.25
N ILE A 106 1.15 -9.68 4.22
CA ILE A 106 0.73 -8.87 5.37
C ILE A 106 0.36 -9.71 6.60
N ARG A 107 -0.17 -10.93 6.41
CA ARG A 107 -0.46 -11.84 7.51
C ARG A 107 0.82 -12.35 8.17
N ALA A 108 1.86 -12.63 7.39
CA ALA A 108 3.17 -13.02 7.92
C ALA A 108 3.81 -11.86 8.71
N ALA A 109 3.76 -10.64 8.19
CA ALA A 109 4.19 -9.45 8.91
C ALA A 109 3.41 -9.24 10.23
N HIS A 110 2.09 -9.45 10.22
CA HIS A 110 1.26 -9.36 11.42
C HIS A 110 1.61 -10.44 12.47
N LEU A 111 1.93 -11.65 12.06
CA LEU A 111 2.39 -12.70 12.98
C LEU A 111 3.72 -12.32 13.64
N LEU A 112 4.68 -11.77 12.86
CA LEU A 112 5.95 -11.29 13.42
C LEU A 112 5.74 -10.18 14.45
N LEU A 113 4.84 -9.22 14.15
CA LEU A 113 4.47 -8.19 15.10
C LEU A 113 3.94 -8.80 16.41
N LYS A 114 3.09 -9.81 16.34
CA LYS A 114 2.52 -10.49 17.52
C LYS A 114 3.57 -11.27 18.32
N GLU A 115 4.53 -11.92 17.65
CA GLU A 115 5.62 -12.63 18.34
C GLU A 115 6.64 -11.67 18.96
N GLY A 116 6.80 -10.46 18.39
CA GLY A 116 7.67 -9.40 18.90
C GLY A 116 9.16 -9.61 18.60
N TRP A 117 9.57 -10.79 18.12
CA TRP A 117 10.92 -11.11 17.71
C TRP A 117 10.97 -12.34 16.79
N PRO A 118 11.69 -12.26 15.65
CA PRO A 118 12.33 -11.07 15.08
C PRO A 118 11.30 -10.10 14.51
N VAL A 119 11.69 -8.82 14.33
CA VAL A 119 10.84 -7.81 13.68
C VAL A 119 10.75 -8.05 12.17
N MET A 120 11.81 -8.57 11.56
CA MET A 120 11.89 -8.71 10.10
C MET A 120 12.48 -10.07 9.71
N LEU A 121 11.85 -10.74 8.73
CA LEU A 121 12.36 -11.93 8.06
C LEU A 121 12.38 -11.74 6.55
N ASN A 122 13.29 -12.47 5.86
CA ASN A 122 13.41 -12.37 4.40
C ASN A 122 13.34 -13.71 3.68
N ALA A 123 12.87 -13.69 2.45
CA ALA A 123 12.91 -14.76 1.47
C ALA A 123 12.41 -16.11 2.06
N ALA A 124 13.07 -17.20 1.77
CA ALA A 124 12.68 -18.55 2.21
C ALA A 124 12.48 -18.67 3.74
N ALA A 125 13.17 -17.86 4.56
CA ALA A 125 12.97 -17.89 6.00
C ALA A 125 11.63 -17.24 6.40
N ALA A 126 11.18 -16.22 5.67
CA ALA A 126 9.87 -15.61 5.87
C ALA A 126 8.74 -16.54 5.41
N ASP A 127 8.90 -17.20 4.24
CA ASP A 127 7.92 -18.19 3.75
C ASP A 127 7.82 -19.40 4.70
N ALA A 128 8.95 -19.94 5.16
CA ALA A 128 8.97 -21.05 6.11
C ALA A 128 8.33 -20.67 7.47
N PHE A 129 8.51 -19.44 7.92
CA PHE A 129 7.84 -18.92 9.12
C PHE A 129 6.32 -18.84 8.89
N ALA A 130 5.88 -18.34 7.76
CA ALA A 130 4.47 -18.24 7.39
C ALA A 130 3.81 -19.63 7.32
N GLU A 131 4.44 -20.58 6.62
CA GLU A 131 3.97 -21.97 6.50
C GLU A 131 3.86 -22.65 7.88
N LYS A 132 4.90 -22.54 8.71
CA LYS A 132 4.92 -23.10 10.07
C LYS A 132 3.78 -22.58 10.94
N ASN A 133 3.35 -21.35 10.73
CA ASN A 133 2.25 -20.71 11.44
C ASN A 133 0.87 -20.88 10.75
N GLY A 134 0.78 -21.77 9.74
CA GLY A 134 -0.47 -22.16 9.11
C GLY A 134 -0.99 -21.18 8.07
N LEU A 135 -0.16 -20.26 7.58
CA LEU A 135 -0.54 -19.37 6.46
C LEU A 135 -0.51 -20.15 5.14
N GLU A 136 -1.48 -19.87 4.29
CA GLU A 136 -1.60 -20.49 2.97
C GLU A 136 -0.39 -20.15 2.09
N GLN A 137 0.16 -21.20 1.47
CA GLN A 137 1.22 -21.08 0.49
C GLN A 137 0.64 -21.29 -0.91
N VAL A 138 1.13 -20.52 -1.87
CA VAL A 138 0.71 -20.56 -3.27
C VAL A 138 1.94 -20.72 -4.18
N ASP A 139 1.71 -21.22 -5.37
CA ASP A 139 2.75 -21.32 -6.39
C ASP A 139 2.89 -20.02 -7.22
N LEU A 140 3.94 -19.96 -8.01
CA LEU A 140 4.22 -18.81 -8.87
C LEU A 140 3.12 -18.61 -9.93
N ASP A 141 2.51 -19.70 -10.43
CA ASP A 141 1.46 -19.61 -11.46
C ASP A 141 0.18 -18.96 -10.90
N TRP A 142 -0.11 -19.17 -9.61
CA TRP A 142 -1.22 -18.48 -8.95
C TRP A 142 -0.95 -16.97 -8.79
N LEU A 143 0.30 -16.59 -8.49
CA LEU A 143 0.71 -15.18 -8.32
C LEU A 143 0.76 -14.42 -9.65
N LYS A 144 1.21 -15.09 -10.73
CA LYS A 144 1.31 -14.50 -12.06
C LYS A 144 -0.07 -14.25 -12.66
N THR A 145 -0.34 -13.03 -13.09
CA THR A 145 -1.54 -12.68 -13.83
C THR A 145 -1.19 -12.34 -15.28
N ASP A 146 -2.15 -12.52 -16.21
CA ASP A 146 -1.96 -12.17 -17.63
C ASP A 146 -1.55 -10.69 -17.78
N LEU A 147 -2.13 -9.82 -16.95
CA LEU A 147 -1.80 -8.41 -16.90
C LEU A 147 -0.31 -8.19 -16.59
N ARG A 148 0.21 -8.84 -15.53
CA ARG A 148 1.60 -8.67 -15.11
C ARG A 148 2.60 -9.31 -16.07
N GLN A 149 2.23 -10.42 -16.68
CA GLN A 149 3.02 -11.04 -17.75
C GLN A 149 3.13 -10.11 -18.98
N ALA A 150 2.02 -9.50 -19.39
CA ALA A 150 2.02 -8.55 -20.51
C ALA A 150 2.88 -7.31 -20.23
N GLN A 151 2.82 -6.77 -19.01
CA GLN A 151 3.65 -5.64 -18.58
C GLN A 151 5.14 -6.01 -18.57
N TRP A 152 5.49 -7.15 -18.00
CA TRP A 152 6.87 -7.64 -17.98
C TRP A 152 7.40 -7.87 -19.39
N ALA A 153 6.63 -8.51 -20.28
CA ALA A 153 7.02 -8.73 -21.67
C ALA A 153 7.28 -7.42 -22.42
N LYS A 154 6.47 -6.39 -22.18
CA LYS A 154 6.67 -5.05 -22.73
C LYS A 154 7.98 -4.45 -22.24
N TRP A 155 8.20 -4.40 -20.93
CA TRP A 155 9.45 -3.93 -20.32
C TRP A 155 10.67 -4.67 -20.86
N HIS A 156 10.63 -6.00 -20.89
CA HIS A 156 11.72 -6.84 -21.40
C HIS A 156 12.05 -6.58 -22.86
N ASN A 157 11.04 -6.39 -23.71
CA ASN A 157 11.22 -6.09 -25.13
C ASN A 157 11.80 -4.69 -25.35
N GLU A 158 11.41 -3.70 -24.56
CA GLU A 158 11.94 -2.35 -24.62
C GLU A 158 13.42 -2.31 -24.23
N LYS A 159 13.77 -2.99 -23.13
CA LYS A 159 15.14 -3.15 -22.67
C LYS A 159 16.06 -3.87 -23.69
N SER A 160 15.52 -4.85 -24.40
CA SER A 160 16.28 -5.68 -25.37
C SER A 160 16.48 -5.02 -26.72
N ARG A 161 16.00 -3.77 -26.95
CA ARG A 161 16.17 -3.06 -28.23
C ARG A 161 17.63 -2.66 -28.46
N PRO A 162 18.17 -2.81 -29.67
CA PRO A 162 19.48 -2.29 -30.02
C PRO A 162 19.53 -0.76 -29.84
N GLY A 163 20.45 -0.26 -29.00
CA GLY A 163 20.61 1.16 -28.68
C GLY A 163 19.91 1.62 -27.40
N SER A 164 19.31 0.70 -26.62
CA SER A 164 18.93 1.00 -25.25
C SER A 164 20.17 1.42 -24.44
N THR A 165 20.02 2.43 -23.60
CA THR A 165 21.08 2.95 -22.71
C THR A 165 20.92 2.34 -21.30
N ASP A 166 21.92 2.52 -20.43
CA ASP A 166 21.83 2.11 -19.04
C ASP A 166 20.65 2.81 -18.31
N GLU A 167 20.19 3.95 -18.81
CA GLU A 167 19.00 4.66 -18.34
C GLU A 167 17.71 3.89 -18.67
N ASP A 168 17.71 3.12 -19.78
CA ASP A 168 16.60 2.21 -20.15
C ASP A 168 16.60 0.93 -19.31
N ASP A 169 17.64 0.69 -18.52
CA ASP A 169 17.78 -0.48 -17.65
C ASP A 169 17.12 -0.30 -16.29
N GLU A 170 16.63 0.87 -15.95
CA GLU A 170 15.95 1.12 -14.69
C GLU A 170 14.61 0.37 -14.62
N ALA A 171 14.33 -0.20 -13.45
CA ALA A 171 13.03 -0.76 -13.16
C ALA A 171 11.99 0.36 -13.14
N VAL A 172 10.85 0.15 -13.77
CA VAL A 172 9.82 1.17 -13.89
C VAL A 172 8.73 1.01 -12.84
N LEU A 173 8.20 2.13 -12.39
CA LEU A 173 6.99 2.13 -11.60
C LEU A 173 5.86 1.52 -12.43
N ASP A 174 5.02 0.76 -11.76
CA ASP A 174 3.95 -0.02 -12.36
C ASP A 174 3.03 0.81 -13.29
N HIS A 175 2.91 2.11 -13.07
CA HIS A 175 2.07 3.03 -13.84
C HIS A 175 2.73 3.65 -15.09
N ASP A 176 4.03 3.46 -15.28
CA ASP A 176 4.80 4.16 -16.33
C ASP A 176 4.81 3.39 -17.66
N LEU A 177 4.34 2.14 -17.67
CA LEU A 177 4.35 1.25 -18.85
C LEU A 177 3.26 1.55 -19.90
N GLY A 178 2.56 2.71 -19.81
CA GLY A 178 1.58 3.17 -20.82
C GLY A 178 0.14 2.84 -20.49
N GLU A 179 -0.78 3.12 -21.41
CA GLU A 179 -2.22 3.14 -21.23
C GLU A 179 -2.75 2.08 -20.27
N ALA A 180 -3.14 2.49 -19.09
CA ALA A 180 -4.09 1.83 -18.20
C ALA A 180 -3.62 0.71 -17.25
N GLU A 181 -2.37 0.34 -17.14
CA GLU A 181 -2.13 -1.00 -16.63
C GLU A 181 -1.07 -1.12 -15.55
N GLY A 182 -1.24 -0.51 -14.44
CA GLY A 182 -0.36 -0.80 -13.33
C GLY A 182 -0.69 0.00 -12.10
N MET A 183 -0.61 -0.64 -10.96
CA MET A 183 -0.83 -0.04 -9.65
C MET A 183 0.35 -0.34 -8.77
N GLY A 184 0.86 0.70 -8.12
CA GLY A 184 1.93 0.57 -7.16
C GLY A 184 1.47 -0.08 -5.84
N THR A 185 2.33 -0.04 -4.86
CA THR A 185 2.17 -0.46 -3.48
C THR A 185 0.76 -0.22 -2.92
N VAL A 186 0.19 -1.18 -2.19
CA VAL A 186 -1.04 -0.97 -1.44
C VAL A 186 -0.76 -0.66 0.02
N GLY A 187 -1.65 0.10 0.65
CA GLY A 187 -1.51 0.38 2.08
C GLY A 187 -2.81 0.81 2.74
N ALA A 188 -2.81 0.70 4.06
CA ALA A 188 -3.91 1.09 4.92
C ALA A 188 -3.40 1.75 6.20
N VAL A 189 -4.10 2.78 6.66
CA VAL A 189 -3.91 3.39 7.97
C VAL A 189 -5.25 3.52 8.67
N ALA A 190 -5.29 3.27 9.97
CA ALA A 190 -6.54 3.27 10.74
C ALA A 190 -6.38 3.96 12.09
N LEU A 191 -7.46 4.62 12.51
CA LEU A 191 -7.73 5.07 13.87
C LEU A 191 -9.02 4.38 14.34
N ASP A 192 -8.95 3.58 15.40
CA ASP A 192 -10.13 2.89 15.94
C ASP A 192 -10.94 3.77 16.91
N SER A 193 -12.10 3.26 17.33
CA SER A 193 -12.99 3.94 18.27
C SER A 193 -12.36 4.15 19.66
N SER A 194 -11.37 3.36 20.03
CA SER A 194 -10.59 3.48 21.27
C SER A 194 -9.43 4.45 21.15
N GLY A 195 -9.20 4.97 19.92
CA GLY A 195 -8.14 5.92 19.62
C GLY A 195 -6.79 5.26 19.37
N ASN A 196 -6.69 3.98 19.08
CA ASN A 196 -5.44 3.35 18.66
C ASN A 196 -5.20 3.56 17.18
N LEU A 197 -3.92 3.67 16.80
CA LEU A 197 -3.47 3.84 15.44
C LEU A 197 -2.76 2.57 14.95
N ALA A 198 -2.88 2.27 13.67
CA ALA A 198 -2.12 1.23 12.99
C ALA A 198 -1.88 1.60 11.51
N ALA A 199 -0.77 1.11 10.96
CA ALA A 199 -0.40 1.25 9.55
C ALA A 199 0.08 -0.09 8.98
N ALA A 200 -0.25 -0.35 7.72
CA ALA A 200 0.18 -1.53 6.98
C ALA A 200 0.44 -1.17 5.51
N THR A 201 1.46 -1.79 4.92
CA THR A 201 1.84 -1.60 3.52
C THR A 201 2.28 -2.93 2.91
N SER A 202 1.94 -3.20 1.63
CA SER A 202 2.33 -4.41 0.90
C SER A 202 2.59 -4.10 -0.57
N THR A 203 3.55 -4.80 -1.19
CA THR A 203 3.95 -4.54 -2.58
C THR A 203 4.62 -5.74 -3.25
N GLY A 204 4.50 -5.81 -4.59
CA GLY A 204 5.39 -6.60 -5.45
C GLY A 204 6.65 -5.82 -5.90
N GLY A 205 6.78 -4.55 -5.55
CA GLY A 205 7.89 -3.68 -5.94
C GLY A 205 7.68 -3.01 -7.31
N MET A 206 8.71 -3.03 -8.15
CA MET A 206 8.74 -2.40 -9.48
C MET A 206 8.88 -3.47 -10.57
N THR A 207 8.21 -3.29 -11.71
CA THR A 207 8.37 -4.18 -12.87
C THR A 207 9.82 -4.20 -13.34
N GLY A 208 10.35 -5.40 -13.51
CA GLY A 208 11.75 -5.57 -13.92
C GLY A 208 12.79 -5.29 -12.82
N LYS A 209 12.37 -5.15 -11.55
CA LYS A 209 13.32 -4.95 -10.44
C LYS A 209 14.40 -6.02 -10.43
N PRO A 210 15.68 -5.68 -10.11
CA PRO A 210 16.74 -6.67 -9.92
C PRO A 210 16.36 -7.67 -8.82
N ILE A 211 16.85 -8.91 -8.95
CA ILE A 211 16.69 -9.95 -7.92
C ILE A 211 17.28 -9.42 -6.60
N GLY A 212 16.50 -9.50 -5.52
CA GLY A 212 16.92 -9.01 -4.19
C GLY A 212 16.76 -7.51 -3.97
N ARG A 213 16.23 -6.73 -4.94
CA ARG A 213 15.89 -5.32 -4.72
C ARG A 213 14.76 -5.22 -3.71
N ILE A 214 14.95 -4.39 -2.73
CA ILE A 214 14.01 -4.08 -1.65
C ILE A 214 13.62 -2.60 -1.77
N GLY A 215 12.30 -2.32 -1.79
CA GLY A 215 11.75 -0.96 -1.72
C GLY A 215 11.60 -0.46 -0.29
N ASP A 216 10.88 0.66 -0.15
CA ASP A 216 10.56 1.28 1.13
C ASP A 216 9.53 0.49 1.96
N THR A 217 8.63 -0.22 1.30
CA THR A 217 7.48 -0.92 1.93
C THR A 217 7.84 -1.73 3.17
N PRO A 218 8.84 -2.65 3.17
CA PRO A 218 9.13 -3.47 4.33
C PRO A 218 9.98 -2.76 5.39
N ILE A 219 10.49 -1.56 5.09
CA ILE A 219 11.40 -0.82 5.96
C ILE A 219 10.58 0.10 6.86
N ILE A 220 10.49 -0.29 8.15
CA ILE A 220 9.84 0.52 9.17
C ILE A 220 10.53 1.89 9.25
N GLY A 221 9.72 2.94 9.10
CA GLY A 221 10.19 4.33 9.02
C GLY A 221 10.36 4.86 7.60
N ALA A 222 10.48 4.00 6.59
CA ALA A 222 10.55 4.43 5.19
C ALA A 222 9.17 4.37 4.50
N GLY A 223 8.60 3.17 4.32
CA GLY A 223 7.30 2.94 3.68
C GLY A 223 6.13 2.88 4.66
N THR A 224 6.39 2.50 5.91
CA THR A 224 5.37 2.31 6.95
C THR A 224 5.86 2.87 8.27
N TRP A 225 5.00 3.63 8.95
CA TRP A 225 5.26 4.11 10.30
C TRP A 225 3.97 4.23 11.09
N CYS A 226 4.04 3.88 12.38
CA CYS A 226 2.96 4.18 13.31
C CYS A 226 3.51 4.41 14.71
N ASP A 227 3.14 5.54 15.31
CA ASP A 227 3.39 5.84 16.72
C ASP A 227 2.10 6.33 17.41
N ALA A 228 2.21 6.76 18.65
CA ALA A 228 1.05 7.26 19.39
C ALA A 228 0.42 8.53 18.79
N SER A 229 1.07 9.20 17.83
CA SER A 229 0.65 10.46 17.24
C SER A 229 0.10 10.32 15.83
N VAL A 230 0.62 9.40 15.02
CA VAL A 230 0.29 9.28 13.59
C VAL A 230 0.52 7.87 13.06
N ALA A 231 -0.32 7.45 12.13
CA ALA A 231 -0.14 6.28 11.26
C ALA A 231 0.10 6.73 9.82
N VAL A 232 1.11 6.15 9.14
CA VAL A 232 1.58 6.55 7.81
C VAL A 232 1.85 5.32 6.95
N SER A 233 1.38 5.35 5.69
CA SER A 233 1.76 4.41 4.63
C SER A 233 2.12 5.18 3.37
N CYS A 234 3.25 4.81 2.74
CA CYS A 234 3.82 5.47 1.58
C CYS A 234 3.73 4.60 0.33
N THR A 235 3.77 5.24 -0.84
CA THR A 235 3.84 4.59 -2.14
C THR A 235 4.60 5.46 -3.14
N GLY A 236 5.47 4.89 -3.97
CA GLY A 236 6.26 5.64 -4.94
C GLY A 236 7.60 5.01 -5.28
N VAL A 237 8.60 5.85 -5.61
CA VAL A 237 9.99 5.42 -5.85
C VAL A 237 10.65 5.10 -4.52
N GLY A 238 10.69 3.82 -4.16
CA GLY A 238 11.10 3.33 -2.84
C GLY A 238 12.47 3.82 -2.38
N GLU A 239 13.44 3.92 -3.29
CA GLU A 239 14.81 4.37 -3.02
C GLU A 239 14.87 5.78 -2.42
N ALA A 240 13.98 6.67 -2.89
CA ALA A 240 13.90 8.04 -2.38
C ALA A 240 13.22 8.07 -1.00
N PHE A 241 12.17 7.28 -0.81
CA PHE A 241 11.48 7.14 0.47
C PHE A 241 12.37 6.51 1.54
N ILE A 242 13.23 5.54 1.18
CA ILE A 242 14.25 4.96 2.07
C ILE A 242 15.25 6.03 2.51
N ARG A 243 15.83 6.77 1.55
CA ARG A 243 16.87 7.77 1.83
C ARG A 243 16.39 8.94 2.68
N THR A 244 15.10 9.22 2.67
CA THR A 244 14.47 10.27 3.48
C THR A 244 13.84 9.74 4.77
N CYS A 245 13.80 8.41 5.00
CA CYS A 245 13.01 7.79 6.07
C CYS A 245 11.58 8.34 6.11
N ALA A 246 10.94 8.42 4.94
CA ALA A 246 9.79 9.28 4.67
C ALA A 246 8.62 9.08 5.64
N ALA A 247 8.23 7.85 5.92
CA ALA A 247 7.10 7.59 6.82
C ALA A 247 7.36 8.07 8.26
N HIS A 248 8.58 7.89 8.79
CA HIS A 248 8.97 8.40 10.10
C HIS A 248 9.13 9.93 10.09
N GLU A 249 9.66 10.49 8.99
CA GLU A 249 9.82 11.93 8.85
C GLU A 249 8.49 12.68 8.93
N VAL A 250 7.37 12.10 8.43
CA VAL A 250 6.02 12.67 8.64
C VAL A 250 5.73 12.84 10.13
N ALA A 251 6.05 11.86 10.97
CA ALA A 251 5.86 11.97 12.41
C ALA A 251 6.77 13.04 13.05
N VAL A 252 7.99 13.19 12.54
CA VAL A 252 8.93 14.26 12.98
C VAL A 252 8.37 15.64 12.62
N GLN A 253 7.96 15.84 11.37
CA GLN A 253 7.41 17.11 10.90
C GLN A 253 6.09 17.45 11.62
N LEU A 254 5.22 16.46 11.84
CA LEU A 254 3.98 16.65 12.60
C LEU A 254 4.24 17.21 14.02
N ARG A 255 5.27 16.69 14.70
CA ARG A 255 5.67 17.17 16.03
C ARG A 255 6.22 18.61 15.98
N ASN A 256 6.94 18.96 14.91
CA ASN A 256 7.58 20.26 14.76
C ASN A 256 6.60 21.35 14.27
N ASP A 257 5.62 21.02 13.44
CA ASP A 257 4.69 21.94 12.79
C ASP A 257 3.36 22.15 13.56
N SER A 258 3.38 22.02 14.88
CA SER A 258 2.20 22.27 15.74
C SER A 258 1.00 21.36 15.39
N GLY A 259 1.27 20.17 14.85
CA GLY A 259 0.24 19.16 14.59
C GLY A 259 -0.50 19.29 13.26
N ASN A 260 0.00 20.03 12.28
CA ASN A 260 -0.58 20.10 10.94
C ASN A 260 -0.13 18.93 10.07
N LEU A 261 -0.97 17.90 9.97
CA LEU A 261 -0.65 16.66 9.26
C LEU A 261 -0.48 16.86 7.75
N ALA A 262 -1.33 17.65 7.12
CA ALA A 262 -1.26 17.91 5.69
C ALA A 262 0.09 18.56 5.34
N LYS A 263 0.48 19.60 6.06
CA LYS A 263 1.77 20.27 5.88
C LYS A 263 2.95 19.35 6.14
N ALA A 264 2.88 18.48 7.16
CA ALA A 264 3.92 17.50 7.46
C ALA A 264 4.12 16.54 6.28
N CYS A 265 3.04 15.99 5.73
CA CYS A 265 3.11 15.11 4.55
C CYS A 265 3.65 15.83 3.31
N ASP A 266 3.18 17.05 3.02
CA ASP A 266 3.65 17.85 1.88
C ASP A 266 5.16 18.16 2.00
N THR A 267 5.63 18.52 3.21
CA THR A 267 7.06 18.76 3.46
C THR A 267 7.89 17.52 3.14
N VAL A 268 7.46 16.34 3.57
CA VAL A 268 8.18 15.08 3.29
C VAL A 268 8.19 14.78 1.79
N LEU A 269 7.07 14.97 1.09
CA LEU A 269 7.03 14.78 -0.36
C LEU A 269 7.98 15.75 -1.09
N GLU A 270 8.11 17.00 -0.63
CA GLU A 270 9.11 17.93 -1.16
C GLU A 270 10.56 17.50 -0.87
N MET A 271 10.84 16.79 0.23
CA MET A 271 12.16 16.19 0.51
C MET A 271 12.47 14.99 -0.39
N VAL A 272 11.47 14.26 -0.85
CA VAL A 272 11.62 13.10 -1.74
C VAL A 272 12.02 13.53 -3.17
N LYS A 273 11.54 14.66 -3.67
CA LYS A 273 11.79 15.17 -5.05
C LYS A 273 13.27 15.27 -5.43
N PRO A 274 14.15 15.95 -4.66
CA PRO A 274 15.56 16.11 -5.03
C PRO A 274 16.35 14.80 -5.02
N MET A 275 15.75 13.72 -4.47
CA MET A 275 16.30 12.37 -4.51
C MET A 275 15.91 11.59 -5.78
N GLY A 276 15.27 12.25 -6.76
CA GLY A 276 14.69 11.61 -7.94
C GLY A 276 13.39 10.87 -7.66
N GLY A 277 12.80 11.07 -6.48
CA GLY A 277 11.59 10.36 -6.06
C GLY A 277 10.30 11.09 -6.38
N ARG A 278 9.24 10.31 -6.50
CA ARG A 278 7.86 10.73 -6.63
C ARG A 278 6.94 9.69 -6.00
N GLY A 279 5.78 10.09 -5.54
CA GLY A 279 4.85 9.16 -4.92
C GLY A 279 3.74 9.88 -4.17
N GLY A 280 3.19 9.20 -3.18
CA GLY A 280 2.16 9.71 -2.31
C GLY A 280 2.20 9.09 -0.91
N ILE A 281 1.45 9.69 -0.02
CA ILE A 281 1.37 9.33 1.39
C ILE A 281 -0.10 9.29 1.79
N ILE A 282 -0.50 8.28 2.56
CA ILE A 282 -1.71 8.34 3.36
C ILE A 282 -1.34 8.40 4.83
N ALA A 283 -1.98 9.29 5.58
CA ALA A 283 -1.73 9.44 7.01
C ALA A 283 -2.98 9.81 7.80
N ILE A 284 -3.06 9.32 9.05
CA ILE A 284 -4.10 9.66 10.03
C ILE A 284 -3.41 10.03 11.34
N SER A 285 -3.72 11.21 11.88
CA SER A 285 -3.23 11.62 13.20
C SER A 285 -4.13 11.08 14.32
N LYS A 286 -3.60 11.08 15.53
CA LYS A 286 -4.33 10.76 16.77
C LYS A 286 -5.57 11.64 17.00
N SER A 287 -5.55 12.88 16.49
CA SER A 287 -6.70 13.80 16.56
C SER A 287 -7.77 13.50 15.50
N GLY A 288 -7.52 12.57 14.57
CA GLY A 288 -8.41 12.23 13.47
C GLY A 288 -8.27 13.15 12.26
N GLU A 289 -7.18 13.91 12.14
CA GLU A 289 -6.83 14.57 10.89
C GLU A 289 -6.38 13.53 9.87
N VAL A 290 -6.76 13.68 8.60
CA VAL A 290 -6.44 12.78 7.49
C VAL A 290 -5.71 13.58 6.43
N ALA A 291 -4.60 13.04 5.92
CA ALA A 291 -3.87 13.59 4.79
C ALA A 291 -3.61 12.49 3.75
N LEU A 292 -3.87 12.79 2.47
CA LEU A 292 -3.75 11.85 1.35
C LEU A 292 -3.03 12.52 0.15
N PRO A 293 -1.90 13.26 0.36
CA PRO A 293 -1.23 13.98 -0.72
C PRO A 293 -0.44 13.05 -1.62
N PHE A 294 -0.23 13.48 -2.88
CA PHE A 294 0.61 12.80 -3.86
C PHE A 294 1.20 13.80 -4.86
N GLN A 295 2.32 13.43 -5.50
CA GLN A 295 3.06 14.24 -6.47
C GLN A 295 3.08 13.63 -7.88
N THR A 296 2.53 12.42 -8.01
CA THR A 296 2.35 11.71 -9.26
C THR A 296 1.10 12.18 -9.99
N MET A 297 0.89 11.74 -11.22
CA MET A 297 -0.33 12.08 -11.97
C MET A 297 -1.60 11.51 -11.31
N LEU A 298 -1.47 10.37 -10.65
CA LEU A 298 -2.57 9.71 -9.94
C LEU A 298 -2.09 9.01 -8.67
N MET A 299 -3.01 8.83 -7.73
CA MET A 299 -2.93 7.90 -6.60
C MET A 299 -4.34 7.40 -6.31
N TYR A 300 -4.52 6.09 -6.25
CA TYR A 300 -5.81 5.50 -5.85
C TYR A 300 -5.95 5.61 -4.34
N ARG A 301 -7.01 6.25 -3.90
CA ARG A 301 -7.26 6.58 -2.50
C ARG A 301 -8.67 6.22 -2.11
N GLY A 302 -8.81 5.70 -0.91
CA GLY A 302 -10.09 5.44 -0.29
C GLY A 302 -10.10 5.91 1.16
N LEU A 303 -11.21 6.45 1.60
CA LEU A 303 -11.42 6.93 2.98
C LEU A 303 -12.82 6.54 3.47
N TRP A 304 -12.86 5.91 4.63
CA TRP A 304 -14.09 5.77 5.42
C TRP A 304 -13.99 6.63 6.68
N ARG A 305 -15.00 7.45 6.90
CA ARG A 305 -15.11 8.30 8.08
C ARG A 305 -16.58 8.61 8.39
N ALA A 306 -17.02 8.33 9.61
CA ALA A 306 -18.36 8.65 10.10
C ALA A 306 -19.48 8.16 9.15
N GLY A 307 -19.40 6.90 8.70
CA GLY A 307 -20.41 6.30 7.80
C GLY A 307 -20.34 6.74 6.35
N ARG A 308 -19.36 7.55 5.96
CA ARG A 308 -19.19 8.05 4.60
C ARG A 308 -17.94 7.45 3.96
N ILE A 309 -18.07 7.03 2.70
CA ILE A 309 -16.96 6.57 1.87
C ILE A 309 -16.66 7.65 0.81
N THR A 310 -15.38 7.94 0.65
CA THR A 310 -14.85 8.78 -0.43
C THR A 310 -13.73 8.01 -1.11
N THR A 311 -13.74 7.97 -2.44
CA THR A 311 -12.66 7.40 -3.26
C THR A 311 -12.14 8.44 -4.24
N GLY A 312 -10.91 8.28 -4.73
CA GLY A 312 -10.31 9.20 -5.69
C GLY A 312 -9.13 8.58 -6.42
N ILE A 313 -8.83 9.09 -7.62
CA ILE A 313 -7.70 8.65 -8.45
C ILE A 313 -6.72 9.79 -8.68
N GLY A 314 -7.16 10.86 -9.30
CA GLY A 314 -6.40 12.10 -9.52
C GLY A 314 -6.78 13.15 -8.48
N ASN A 315 -6.96 14.37 -8.92
CA ASN A 315 -7.47 15.46 -8.08
C ASN A 315 -9.00 15.39 -7.88
N GLU A 316 -9.66 14.41 -8.49
CA GLU A 316 -11.10 14.19 -8.38
C GLU A 316 -11.41 13.24 -7.22
N GLU A 317 -12.45 13.56 -6.48
CA GLU A 317 -12.98 12.72 -5.41
C GLU A 317 -14.40 12.26 -5.74
N TYR A 318 -14.66 10.97 -5.54
CA TYR A 318 -15.98 10.35 -5.74
C TYR A 318 -16.54 10.00 -4.35
N SER A 319 -17.69 10.57 -4.04
CA SER A 319 -18.34 10.38 -2.73
C SER A 319 -19.56 9.49 -2.86
N SER A 320 -19.57 8.35 -2.15
CA SER A 320 -20.77 7.56 -1.97
C SER A 320 -21.68 8.17 -0.89
N LYS A 321 -23.00 7.96 -1.02
CA LYS A 321 -23.95 8.36 0.03
C LYS A 321 -23.66 7.59 1.32
N PRO A 322 -23.94 8.18 2.51
CA PRO A 322 -23.80 7.47 3.77
C PRO A 322 -24.61 6.17 3.73
N THR A 323 -23.98 5.09 4.14
CA THR A 323 -24.67 3.81 4.34
C THR A 323 -25.53 3.97 5.59
N THR A 324 -26.84 4.03 5.44
CA THR A 324 -27.78 3.90 6.57
C THR A 324 -27.70 2.45 7.05
N LEU A 325 -27.10 2.22 8.21
CA LEU A 325 -27.20 0.97 8.95
C LEU A 325 -28.71 0.71 9.21
N GLY A 326 -29.24 -0.31 8.56
CA GLY A 326 -30.50 -0.94 8.95
C GLY A 326 -31.75 -0.38 8.28
N GLN A 327 -32.13 -0.99 7.16
CA GLN A 327 -33.52 -1.43 6.96
C GLN A 327 -33.48 -2.77 6.23
N ASN A 328 -33.78 -3.84 6.96
CA ASN A 328 -34.15 -5.12 6.38
C ASN A 328 -35.28 -4.88 5.37
N ALA A 329 -34.95 -4.85 4.10
CA ALA A 329 -35.94 -5.08 3.05
C ALA A 329 -36.25 -6.58 3.04
N GLY A 330 -37.34 -6.95 3.70
CA GLY A 330 -37.92 -8.25 3.54
C GLY A 330 -38.17 -8.51 2.05
N LEU A 331 -37.66 -9.63 1.58
CA LEU A 331 -38.00 -10.17 0.28
C LEU A 331 -39.44 -10.72 0.35
N PRO A 332 -40.24 -10.51 -0.70
CA PRO A 332 -41.53 -11.19 -0.85
C PRO A 332 -41.37 -12.69 -1.12
#